data_6bdf4eb70457c158ab0d77a5162c333f
#
_entry.id   6bdf4eb70457c158ab0d77a5162c333f
#
_cell.length_a   1.000
_cell.length_b   1.000
_cell.length_c   1.000
_cell.angle_alpha   90.00
_cell.angle_beta   90.00
_cell.angle_gamma   90.00
#
_symmetry.space_group_name_H-M   'P 1'
#
loop_
_entity.id
_entity.type
_entity.pdbx_description
1 polymer ?
#
loop_
_entity_poly.entity_id
_entity_poly.type
_entity_poly.pdbx_seq_one_letter_code
_entity_poly.pdbx_strand_id
1 'polypeptide(L)'
;MSEPEKAVCFLTDMGDYDEDHLAWLYNKASLHAVDSWFNRLRRRSSMLERPVSSAGNRGRVWSGYSAYRPEQLGKLMTIFRACHNYLWVGEGKDARQRGTPAMRLGLAKAPLDYTDIIYFR
;
A
#
# COMPACT_ATOMS: atom_id res chain seq x y z
N MET A 1 -10.27 -22.22 -9.02
CA MET A 1 -9.26 -22.24 -7.96
C MET A 1 -9.97 -21.77 -6.69
N SER A 2 -10.12 -22.66 -5.71
CA SER A 2 -10.62 -22.25 -4.40
C SER A 2 -9.54 -21.40 -3.71
N GLU A 3 -9.93 -20.31 -3.10
CA GLU A 3 -9.00 -19.56 -2.24
C GLU A 3 -8.56 -20.45 -1.08
N PRO A 4 -7.28 -20.43 -0.69
CA PRO A 4 -6.83 -21.16 0.47
C PRO A 4 -7.54 -20.66 1.72
N GLU A 5 -7.84 -21.55 2.63
CA GLU A 5 -8.43 -21.22 3.92
C GLU A 5 -7.49 -20.27 4.67
N LYS A 6 -8.04 -19.13 5.08
CA LYS A 6 -7.27 -18.08 5.79
C LYS A 6 -7.48 -18.27 7.28
N ALA A 7 -6.40 -18.47 8.02
CA ALA A 7 -6.43 -18.49 9.47
C ALA A 7 -5.75 -17.23 10.04
N VAL A 8 -6.37 -16.68 11.08
CA VAL A 8 -5.81 -15.54 11.83
C VAL A 8 -5.71 -15.96 13.28
N CYS A 9 -4.55 -15.71 13.90
CA CYS A 9 -4.35 -15.99 15.31
C CYS A 9 -3.67 -14.80 16.01
N PHE A 10 -3.86 -14.71 17.31
CA PHE A 10 -3.14 -13.75 18.14
C PHE A 10 -1.75 -14.27 18.46
N LEU A 11 -0.74 -13.43 18.30
CA LEU A 11 0.62 -13.71 18.81
C LEU A 11 0.74 -13.33 20.28
N THR A 12 -0.03 -12.34 20.73
CA THR A 12 -0.04 -11.88 22.12
C THR A 12 -1.49 -11.59 22.49
N ASP A 13 -1.98 -12.29 23.50
CA ASP A 13 -3.29 -12.00 24.11
C ASP A 13 -3.08 -10.90 25.16
N MET A 14 -3.70 -9.74 24.95
CA MET A 14 -3.58 -8.58 25.84
C MET A 14 -4.77 -8.42 26.81
N GLY A 15 -5.69 -9.35 26.82
CA GLY A 15 -6.84 -9.34 27.71
C GLY A 15 -8.14 -9.85 27.08
N ASP A 16 -9.19 -9.84 27.85
CA ASP A 16 -10.53 -10.22 27.41
C ASP A 16 -11.07 -9.15 26.45
N TYR A 17 -11.15 -9.51 25.20
CA TYR A 17 -11.76 -8.67 24.17
C TYR A 17 -13.26 -9.01 24.05
N ASP A 18 -14.07 -7.96 24.01
CA ASP A 18 -15.46 -8.05 23.59
C ASP A 18 -15.58 -8.58 22.15
N GLU A 19 -16.65 -9.28 21.81
CA GLU A 19 -16.86 -9.91 20.50
C GLU A 19 -16.77 -8.89 19.35
N ASP A 20 -17.32 -7.68 19.53
CA ASP A 20 -17.26 -6.61 18.55
C ASP A 20 -15.84 -6.10 18.34
N HIS A 21 -15.07 -5.99 19.42
CA HIS A 21 -13.67 -5.60 19.35
C HIS A 21 -12.85 -6.68 18.65
N LEU A 22 -13.11 -7.95 18.94
CA LEU A 22 -12.47 -9.09 18.32
C LEU A 22 -12.75 -9.12 16.81
N ALA A 23 -14.01 -8.97 16.40
CA ALA A 23 -14.41 -8.91 15.00
C ALA A 23 -13.72 -7.75 14.26
N TRP A 24 -13.57 -6.60 14.91
CA TRP A 24 -12.86 -5.46 14.37
C TRP A 24 -11.35 -5.71 14.19
N LEU A 25 -10.72 -6.40 15.15
CA LEU A 25 -9.30 -6.81 15.04
C LEU A 25 -9.10 -7.79 13.88
N TYR A 26 -9.98 -8.78 13.71
CA TYR A 26 -9.94 -9.71 12.56
C TYR A 26 -10.11 -8.98 11.24
N ASN A 27 -11.02 -8.02 11.15
CA ASN A 27 -11.21 -7.21 9.96
C ASN A 27 -9.97 -6.35 9.65
N LYS A 28 -9.31 -5.80 10.67
CA LYS A 28 -8.04 -5.07 10.50
C LYS A 28 -6.85 -5.95 10.13
N ALA A 29 -6.83 -7.18 10.59
CA ALA A 29 -5.81 -8.16 10.22
C ALA A 29 -5.93 -8.62 8.76
N SER A 30 -7.02 -8.24 8.06
CA SER A 30 -7.18 -8.55 6.65
C SER A 30 -6.07 -7.93 5.78
N LEU A 31 -5.68 -8.64 4.72
CA LEU A 31 -4.65 -8.19 3.79
C LEU A 31 -5.11 -7.06 2.84
N HIS A 32 -6.35 -6.58 2.97
CA HIS A 32 -6.91 -5.55 2.07
C HIS A 32 -6.06 -4.27 2.01
N ALA A 33 -5.53 -3.81 3.13
CA ALA A 33 -4.69 -2.63 3.16
C ALA A 33 -3.38 -2.86 2.41
N VAL A 34 -2.77 -4.02 2.59
CA VAL A 34 -1.53 -4.44 1.93
C VAL A 34 -1.76 -4.59 0.42
N ASP A 35 -2.82 -5.29 0.03
CA ASP A 35 -3.19 -5.49 -1.38
C ASP A 35 -3.50 -4.16 -2.06
N SER A 36 -4.22 -3.27 -1.40
CA SER A 36 -4.51 -1.92 -1.89
C SER A 36 -3.22 -1.11 -2.10
N TRP A 37 -2.28 -1.19 -1.16
CA TRP A 37 -1.00 -0.50 -1.27
C TRP A 37 -0.17 -1.05 -2.45
N PHE A 38 -0.06 -2.38 -2.59
CA PHE A 38 0.63 -3.00 -3.73
C PHE A 38 -0.04 -2.70 -5.07
N ASN A 39 -1.37 -2.61 -5.11
CA ASN A 39 -2.08 -2.20 -6.32
C ASN A 39 -1.76 -0.75 -6.70
N ARG A 40 -1.70 0.16 -5.75
CA ARG A 40 -1.30 1.56 -5.99
C ARG A 40 0.13 1.64 -6.50
N LEU A 41 1.04 0.91 -5.87
CA LEU A 41 2.45 0.85 -6.27
C LEU A 41 2.59 0.39 -7.73
N ARG A 42 1.92 -0.73 -8.09
CA ARG A 42 1.97 -1.28 -9.45
C ARG A 42 1.36 -0.35 -10.49
N ARG A 43 0.22 0.27 -10.19
CA ARG A 43 -0.45 1.19 -11.11
C ARG A 43 0.32 2.49 -11.33
N ARG A 44 1.15 2.90 -10.41
CA ARG A 44 1.95 4.13 -10.49
C ARG A 44 3.38 3.90 -10.97
N SER A 45 3.82 2.67 -11.02
CA SER A 45 5.15 2.29 -11.48
C SER A 45 5.04 1.29 -12.63
N SER A 46 5.31 1.75 -13.83
CA SER A 46 5.33 0.89 -15.03
C SER A 46 6.32 -0.28 -14.92
N MET A 47 7.41 -0.10 -14.15
CA MET A 47 8.40 -1.13 -13.91
C MET A 47 7.90 -2.29 -13.04
N LEU A 48 6.80 -2.10 -12.33
CA LEU A 48 6.19 -3.09 -11.43
C LEU A 48 4.84 -3.57 -11.93
N GLU A 49 4.43 -3.16 -13.13
CA GLU A 49 3.17 -3.55 -13.72
C GLU A 49 3.15 -5.06 -14.02
N ARG A 50 2.06 -5.70 -13.65
CA ARG A 50 1.88 -7.12 -13.97
C ARG A 50 1.61 -7.29 -15.46
N PRO A 51 2.10 -8.38 -16.07
CA PRO A 51 1.71 -8.73 -17.42
C PRO A 51 0.19 -8.95 -17.48
N VAL A 52 -0.48 -8.20 -18.34
CA VAL A 52 -1.93 -8.30 -18.55
C VAL A 52 -2.19 -9.23 -19.73
N SER A 53 -3.08 -10.21 -19.57
CA SER A 53 -3.59 -10.97 -20.69
C SER A 53 -4.61 -10.11 -21.45
N SER A 54 -4.33 -9.77 -22.70
CA SER A 54 -5.32 -9.15 -23.57
C SER A 54 -6.18 -10.21 -24.24
N ALA A 55 -7.45 -9.87 -24.53
CA ALA A 55 -8.41 -10.77 -25.17
C ALA A 55 -7.96 -11.27 -26.55
N GLY A 56 -7.02 -10.58 -27.21
CA GLY A 56 -6.49 -10.95 -28.54
C GLY A 56 -5.17 -11.71 -28.48
N ASN A 57 -4.59 -11.94 -27.34
CA ASN A 57 -3.27 -12.55 -27.23
C ASN A 57 -3.29 -13.77 -26.30
N ARG A 58 -2.86 -14.92 -26.80
CA ARG A 58 -2.84 -16.21 -26.06
C ARG A 58 -1.81 -16.26 -24.93
N GLY A 59 -1.11 -15.17 -24.64
CA GLY A 59 -0.09 -15.07 -23.62
C GLY A 59 -0.15 -13.76 -22.82
N ARG A 60 0.55 -13.73 -21.68
CA ARG A 60 0.74 -12.50 -20.93
C ARG A 60 1.77 -11.63 -21.61
N VAL A 61 1.39 -10.39 -21.93
CA VAL A 61 2.33 -9.41 -22.48
C VAL A 61 3.03 -8.73 -21.32
N TRP A 62 4.32 -8.89 -21.24
CA TRP A 62 5.15 -8.19 -20.27
C TRP A 62 5.33 -6.73 -20.72
N SER A 63 5.22 -5.81 -19.78
CA SER A 63 5.62 -4.44 -20.02
C SER A 63 7.11 -4.41 -20.36
N GLY A 64 7.47 -3.72 -21.45
CA GLY A 64 8.88 -3.52 -21.83
C GLY A 64 9.69 -2.64 -20.87
N TYR A 65 9.08 -2.19 -19.80
CA TYR A 65 9.65 -1.29 -18.79
C TYR A 65 10.08 -1.98 -17.50
N SER A 66 10.31 -3.28 -17.53
CA SER A 66 10.85 -3.97 -16.34
C SER A 66 12.22 -3.41 -15.97
N ALA A 67 12.49 -3.28 -14.67
CA ALA A 67 13.74 -2.72 -14.20
C ALA A 67 14.92 -3.61 -14.57
N TYR A 68 15.87 -3.06 -15.32
CA TYR A 68 17.09 -3.76 -15.72
C TYR A 68 17.97 -4.11 -14.49
N ARG A 69 17.92 -3.27 -13.46
CA ARG A 69 18.64 -3.51 -12.19
C ARG A 69 17.64 -3.60 -11.04
N PRO A 70 17.50 -4.75 -10.38
CA PRO A 70 16.55 -4.92 -9.26
C PRO A 70 16.78 -3.94 -8.10
N GLU A 71 18.03 -3.52 -7.86
CA GLU A 71 18.40 -2.52 -6.84
C GLU A 71 17.68 -1.19 -7.02
N GLN A 72 17.40 -0.80 -8.27
CA GLN A 72 16.66 0.44 -8.55
C GLN A 72 15.19 0.34 -8.12
N LEU A 73 14.62 -0.87 -8.11
CA LEU A 73 13.28 -1.09 -7.57
C LEU A 73 13.21 -0.78 -6.08
N GLY A 74 14.22 -1.18 -5.30
CA GLY A 74 14.30 -0.86 -3.88
C GLY A 74 14.29 0.65 -3.62
N LYS A 75 15.06 1.41 -4.40
CA LYS A 75 15.08 2.89 -4.33
C LYS A 75 13.72 3.49 -4.72
N LEU A 76 13.13 3.01 -5.82
CA LEU A 76 11.80 3.46 -6.26
C LEU A 76 10.73 3.19 -5.22
N MET A 77 10.74 2.01 -4.60
CA MET A 77 9.81 1.66 -3.52
C MET A 77 9.99 2.54 -2.29
N THR A 78 11.22 2.93 -1.96
CA THR A 78 11.50 3.85 -0.86
C THR A 78 10.95 5.25 -1.15
N ILE A 79 11.15 5.76 -2.35
CA ILE A 79 10.59 7.04 -2.80
C ILE A 79 9.05 6.97 -2.79
N PHE A 80 8.49 5.90 -3.36
CA PHE A 80 7.04 5.70 -3.37
C PHE A 80 6.46 5.68 -1.96
N ARG A 81 7.11 5.00 -1.02
CA ARG A 81 6.70 4.95 0.39
C ARG A 81 6.71 6.33 1.04
N ALA A 82 7.75 7.12 0.78
CA ALA A 82 7.82 8.49 1.28
C ALA A 82 6.70 9.36 0.71
N CYS A 83 6.51 9.34 -0.60
CA CYS A 83 5.43 10.08 -1.27
C CYS A 83 4.04 9.62 -0.80
N HIS A 84 3.82 8.31 -0.68
CA HIS A 84 2.53 7.77 -0.22
C HIS A 84 2.20 8.20 1.21
N ASN A 85 3.17 8.15 2.09
CA ASN A 85 2.94 8.43 3.50
C ASN A 85 2.86 9.92 3.83
N TYR A 86 3.61 10.76 3.13
CA TYR A 86 3.80 12.15 3.54
C TYR A 86 3.32 13.19 2.53
N LEU A 87 3.26 12.86 1.23
CA LEU A 87 2.91 13.82 0.19
C LEU A 87 1.44 13.72 -0.25
N TRP A 88 1.01 12.50 -0.60
CA TRP A 88 -0.28 12.34 -1.26
C TRP A 88 -1.43 12.40 -0.28
N VAL A 89 -2.18 13.48 -0.38
CA VAL A 89 -3.37 13.72 0.43
C VAL A 89 -4.51 12.85 -0.10
N GLY A 90 -5.13 12.10 0.79
CA GLY A 90 -6.34 11.35 0.47
C GLY A 90 -7.56 12.27 0.41
N GLU A 91 -8.35 12.17 -0.65
CA GLU A 91 -9.61 12.90 -0.87
C GLU A 91 -10.83 12.17 -0.26
N GLY A 92 -10.65 11.52 0.88
CA GLY A 92 -11.74 10.78 1.53
C GLY A 92 -12.93 11.70 1.88
N LYS A 93 -14.16 11.17 1.74
CA LYS A 93 -15.39 11.90 2.11
C LYS A 93 -15.42 12.21 3.60
N ASP A 94 -14.92 11.30 4.44
CA ASP A 94 -14.83 11.50 5.88
C ASP A 94 -13.58 12.28 6.26
N ALA A 95 -13.72 13.18 7.23
CA ALA A 95 -12.60 13.94 7.78
C ALA A 95 -11.46 13.06 8.28
N ARG A 96 -11.79 11.85 8.80
CA ARG A 96 -10.81 10.83 9.25
C ARG A 96 -10.00 10.23 8.11
N GLN A 97 -10.46 10.31 6.87
CA GLN A 97 -9.79 9.79 5.69
C GLN A 97 -9.03 10.88 4.91
N ARG A 98 -9.22 12.15 5.30
CA ARG A 98 -8.50 13.28 4.71
C ARG A 98 -7.07 13.34 5.24
N GLY A 99 -6.20 13.90 4.43
CA GLY A 99 -4.79 14.03 4.77
C GLY A 99 -3.94 12.83 4.31
N THR A 100 -2.67 12.90 4.64
CA THR A 100 -1.72 11.83 4.34
C THR A 100 -1.83 10.71 5.37
N PRO A 101 -1.37 9.48 5.05
CA PRO A 101 -1.30 8.40 6.04
C PRO A 101 -0.54 8.79 7.32
N ALA A 102 0.57 9.52 7.20
CA ALA A 102 1.34 9.99 8.34
C ALA A 102 0.56 10.98 9.23
N MET A 103 -0.22 11.88 8.61
CA MET A 103 -1.10 12.78 9.36
C MET A 103 -2.18 12.03 10.13
N ARG A 104 -2.78 11.01 9.52
CA ARG A 104 -3.81 10.18 10.17
C ARG A 104 -3.28 9.37 11.36
N LEU A 105 -1.98 9.06 11.34
CA LEU A 105 -1.28 8.38 12.46
C LEU A 105 -0.71 9.37 13.49
N GLY A 106 -0.89 10.68 13.29
CA GLY A 106 -0.32 11.70 14.18
C GLY A 106 1.20 11.89 14.06
N LEU A 107 1.81 11.32 13.02
CA LEU A 107 3.27 11.40 12.78
C LEU A 107 3.67 12.68 12.04
N ALA A 108 2.73 13.33 11.38
CA ALA A 108 2.95 14.59 10.66
C ALA A 108 1.78 15.54 10.90
N LYS A 109 2.06 16.84 10.98
CA LYS A 109 1.04 17.90 11.18
C LYS A 109 0.46 18.39 9.86
N ALA A 110 1.26 18.31 8.79
CA ALA A 110 0.91 18.76 7.45
C ALA A 110 1.54 17.81 6.41
N PRO A 111 1.04 17.81 5.15
CA PRO A 111 1.73 17.12 4.07
C PRO A 111 3.07 17.80 3.80
N LEU A 112 4.06 17.00 3.45
CA LEU A 112 5.35 17.50 2.97
C LEU A 112 5.22 17.96 1.51
N ASP A 113 6.15 18.81 1.07
CA ASP A 113 6.30 19.15 -0.33
C ASP A 113 7.38 18.27 -1.01
N TYR A 114 7.39 18.22 -2.34
CA TYR A 114 8.42 17.51 -3.10
C TYR A 114 9.83 18.00 -2.80
N THR A 115 9.98 19.31 -2.58
CA THR A 115 11.24 19.95 -2.20
C THR A 115 11.78 19.44 -0.87
N ASP A 116 10.92 19.14 0.08
CA ASP A 116 11.30 18.61 1.39
C ASP A 116 11.91 17.20 1.29
N ILE A 117 11.42 16.41 0.32
CA ILE A 117 11.92 15.04 0.10
C ILE A 117 13.22 15.06 -0.72
N ILE A 118 13.30 15.91 -1.75
CA ILE A 118 14.46 15.96 -2.66
C ILE A 118 15.67 16.60 -1.97
N TYR A 119 15.44 17.63 -1.18
CA TYR A 119 16.49 18.41 -0.53
C TYR A 119 16.58 18.15 0.98
N PHE A 120 16.11 16.97 1.41
CA PHE A 120 16.23 16.55 2.82
C PHE A 120 17.72 16.60 3.25
N ARG A 121 18.00 17.45 4.23
CA ARG A 121 19.31 17.60 4.86
C ARG A 121 19.30 17.09 6.29
#